data_59072d15bd55754565c64ca5ce20043a
#
_entry.id   59072d15bd55754565c64ca5ce20043a
#
_cell.length_a   1.000
_cell.length_b   1.000
_cell.length_c   1.000
_cell.angle_alpha   90.00
_cell.angle_beta   90.00
_cell.angle_gamma   90.00
#
_symmetry.space_group_name_H-M   'P 1'
#
loop_
_entity.id
_entity.type
_entity.pdbx_description
1 polymer ?
#
loop_
_entity_poly.entity_id
_entity_poly.type
_entity_poly.pdbx_seq_one_letter_code
_entity_poly.pdbx_strand_id
1 'polypeptide(L)'
;VVIWGKDESFLPKVIPQNAKVRLLGVRTKIGNQGLEIHGNEATLIEIEGGKESEPVIVRVATMKRNDGGKTVAMGIDNKKNTVYLTDSSNMLDSISAGDVIECMPAQVFGNAVTINNDSFVRKIDDDGSIPSLSDLRTKISEIKSENNYCVEAIILKEPEKREVQTKTGETILLSEMFVEDDSGQIWIKGWRNQAILLDGLSSGEIISVTAVNAKAGLEGRTELFLTPFSAVVKKN
;
A
#
# COMPACT_ATOMS: atom_id res chain seq x y z
N VAL A 1 -9.50 -16.66 -16.62
CA VAL A 1 -10.57 -16.68 -17.64
C VAL A 1 -10.29 -15.58 -18.64
N VAL A 2 -10.39 -15.90 -19.93
CA VAL A 2 -10.22 -14.97 -21.04
C VAL A 2 -11.48 -15.00 -21.90
N ILE A 3 -12.11 -13.86 -22.14
CA ILE A 3 -13.30 -13.74 -22.99
C ILE A 3 -13.00 -12.75 -24.11
N TRP A 4 -13.19 -13.18 -25.35
CA TRP A 4 -12.90 -12.41 -26.54
C TRP A 4 -14.19 -11.88 -27.21
N GLY A 5 -14.13 -10.69 -27.77
CA GLY A 5 -15.21 -10.13 -28.59
C GLY A 5 -16.40 -9.57 -27.79
N LYS A 6 -16.28 -9.49 -26.44
CA LYS A 6 -17.28 -8.81 -25.60
C LYS A 6 -16.73 -7.50 -25.05
N ASP A 7 -17.62 -6.53 -24.95
CA ASP A 7 -17.38 -5.26 -24.30
C ASP A 7 -17.20 -5.47 -22.79
N GLU A 8 -16.45 -4.59 -22.13
CA GLU A 8 -16.26 -4.63 -20.65
C GLU A 8 -17.57 -4.52 -19.88
N SER A 9 -18.57 -3.87 -20.46
CA SER A 9 -19.94 -3.78 -19.88
C SER A 9 -20.64 -5.12 -19.69
N PHE A 10 -20.16 -6.17 -20.36
CA PHE A 10 -20.67 -7.54 -20.18
C PHE A 10 -20.33 -8.12 -18.79
N LEU A 11 -19.27 -7.67 -18.18
CA LEU A 11 -18.91 -8.08 -16.82
C LEU A 11 -19.66 -7.18 -15.83
N PRO A 12 -20.27 -7.73 -14.79
CA PRO A 12 -20.79 -6.91 -13.72
C PRO A 12 -19.64 -6.09 -13.13
N LYS A 13 -19.90 -4.83 -12.84
CA LYS A 13 -18.89 -3.90 -12.33
C LYS A 13 -18.26 -4.37 -11.02
N VAL A 14 -19.03 -5.12 -10.22
CA VAL A 14 -18.56 -5.74 -8.97
C VAL A 14 -18.97 -7.18 -8.95
N ILE A 15 -18.02 -8.10 -8.77
CA ILE A 15 -18.29 -9.50 -8.45
C ILE A 15 -18.13 -9.64 -6.95
N PRO A 16 -19.22 -9.95 -6.19
CA PRO A 16 -19.15 -10.09 -4.75
C PRO A 16 -18.11 -11.15 -4.34
N GLN A 17 -17.41 -10.91 -3.25
CA GLN A 17 -16.45 -11.89 -2.73
C GLN A 17 -17.17 -13.20 -2.37
N ASN A 18 -16.59 -14.34 -2.78
CA ASN A 18 -17.19 -15.66 -2.62
C ASN A 18 -18.47 -15.88 -3.41
N ALA A 19 -18.77 -15.05 -4.40
CA ALA A 19 -19.84 -15.32 -5.35
C ALA A 19 -19.52 -16.59 -6.14
N LYS A 20 -20.55 -17.40 -6.38
CA LYS A 20 -20.46 -18.54 -7.28
C LYS A 20 -20.62 -18.04 -8.71
N VAL A 21 -19.59 -18.18 -9.52
CA VAL A 21 -19.62 -17.77 -10.93
C VAL A 21 -19.81 -19.01 -11.79
N ARG A 22 -20.87 -19.02 -12.60
CA ARG A 22 -21.11 -20.03 -13.62
C ARG A 22 -20.84 -19.42 -15.00
N LEU A 23 -20.02 -20.10 -15.77
CA LEU A 23 -19.70 -19.72 -17.14
C LEU A 23 -20.32 -20.74 -18.09
N LEU A 24 -21.14 -20.28 -19.04
CA LEU A 24 -21.76 -21.10 -20.07
C LEU A 24 -21.20 -20.73 -21.43
N GLY A 25 -21.01 -21.72 -22.31
CA GLY A 25 -20.46 -21.49 -23.64
C GLY A 25 -18.94 -21.20 -23.63
N VAL A 26 -18.20 -21.80 -22.70
CA VAL A 26 -16.74 -21.71 -22.60
C VAL A 26 -16.07 -23.00 -23.05
N ARG A 27 -14.81 -22.90 -23.40
CA ARG A 27 -13.90 -24.02 -23.67
C ARG A 27 -12.65 -23.92 -22.84
N THR A 28 -12.04 -25.03 -22.50
CA THR A 28 -10.74 -25.06 -21.84
C THR A 28 -9.61 -25.16 -22.87
N LYS A 29 -8.48 -24.52 -22.54
CA LYS A 29 -7.24 -24.58 -23.32
C LYS A 29 -6.06 -24.65 -22.37
N ILE A 30 -5.03 -25.38 -22.75
CA ILE A 30 -3.76 -25.35 -22.02
C ILE A 30 -2.99 -24.11 -22.49
N GLY A 31 -2.77 -23.18 -21.59
CA GLY A 31 -1.96 -21.97 -21.80
C GLY A 31 -0.58 -22.09 -21.16
N ASN A 32 0.18 -21.02 -21.20
CA ASN A 32 1.56 -20.98 -20.68
C ASN A 32 1.66 -21.14 -19.17
N GLN A 33 0.59 -20.85 -18.44
CA GLN A 33 0.53 -20.92 -16.97
C GLN A 33 -0.39 -22.03 -16.44
N GLY A 34 -0.81 -22.95 -17.30
CA GLY A 34 -1.71 -24.04 -16.97
C GLY A 34 -3.03 -24.01 -17.73
N LEU A 35 -4.09 -24.58 -17.14
CA LEU A 35 -5.41 -24.65 -17.75
C LEU A 35 -6.08 -23.28 -17.75
N GLU A 36 -6.46 -22.81 -18.92
CA GLU A 36 -7.19 -21.56 -19.14
C GLU A 36 -8.63 -21.86 -19.58
N ILE A 37 -9.57 -20.99 -19.17
CA ILE A 37 -10.96 -20.99 -19.62
C ILE A 37 -11.13 -19.85 -20.61
N HIS A 38 -11.54 -20.17 -21.82
CA HIS A 38 -11.78 -19.24 -22.91
C HIS A 38 -13.27 -19.15 -23.26
N GLY A 39 -13.77 -17.92 -23.28
CA GLY A 39 -15.11 -17.58 -23.76
C GLY A 39 -15.07 -16.76 -25.05
N ASN A 40 -16.23 -16.54 -25.62
CA ASN A 40 -16.46 -15.73 -26.83
C ASN A 40 -17.73 -14.86 -26.66
N GLU A 41 -18.19 -14.24 -27.72
CA GLU A 41 -19.38 -13.37 -27.73
C GLU A 41 -20.65 -14.09 -27.23
N ALA A 42 -20.77 -15.42 -27.41
CA ALA A 42 -21.91 -16.21 -26.96
C ALA A 42 -21.78 -16.67 -25.49
N THR A 43 -20.68 -16.42 -24.81
CA THR A 43 -20.49 -16.81 -23.42
C THR A 43 -21.45 -16.06 -22.50
N LEU A 44 -22.14 -16.82 -21.65
CA LEU A 44 -22.99 -16.26 -20.58
C LEU A 44 -22.26 -16.39 -19.24
N ILE A 45 -22.41 -15.37 -18.40
CA ILE A 45 -21.91 -15.34 -17.04
C ILE A 45 -23.09 -15.19 -16.10
N GLU A 46 -23.25 -16.17 -15.24
CA GLU A 46 -24.24 -16.14 -14.15
C GLU A 46 -23.47 -16.00 -12.84
N ILE A 47 -23.89 -15.04 -12.00
CA ILE A 47 -23.30 -14.82 -10.68
C ILE A 47 -24.37 -15.03 -9.64
N GLU A 48 -24.18 -16.05 -8.79
CA GLU A 48 -25.10 -16.42 -7.73
C GLU A 48 -24.46 -16.20 -6.36
N GLY A 49 -25.18 -15.53 -5.48
CA GLY A 49 -24.75 -15.32 -4.10
C GLY A 49 -23.51 -14.42 -4.01
N GLY A 50 -22.84 -14.51 -2.94
CA GLY A 50 -21.72 -13.67 -2.54
C GLY A 50 -22.14 -12.75 -1.40
N LYS A 51 -21.20 -12.41 -0.53
CA LYS A 51 -21.41 -11.33 0.43
C LYS A 51 -21.45 -10.03 -0.36
N GLU A 52 -22.43 -9.19 -0.09
CA GLU A 52 -22.29 -7.76 -0.39
C GLU A 52 -20.93 -7.34 0.13
N SER A 53 -20.15 -6.62 -0.65
CA SER A 53 -18.85 -6.12 -0.21
C SER A 53 -19.09 -5.28 1.04
N GLU A 54 -18.59 -5.75 2.18
CA GLU A 54 -18.63 -4.96 3.40
C GLU A 54 -17.77 -3.70 3.18
N PRO A 55 -18.21 -2.55 3.68
CA PRO A 55 -17.41 -1.35 3.58
C PRO A 55 -16.07 -1.55 4.30
N VAL A 56 -15.01 -1.11 3.66
CA VAL A 56 -13.68 -1.07 4.26
C VAL A 56 -13.54 0.26 5.00
N ILE A 57 -13.36 0.21 6.30
CA ILE A 57 -13.18 1.40 7.14
C ILE A 57 -11.74 1.42 7.61
N VAL A 58 -11.02 2.50 7.28
CA VAL A 58 -9.61 2.66 7.62
C VAL A 58 -9.26 4.09 7.97
N ARG A 59 -8.28 4.27 8.85
CA ARG A 59 -7.55 5.54 8.98
C ARG A 59 -6.44 5.56 7.94
N VAL A 60 -6.42 6.58 7.11
CA VAL A 60 -5.36 6.78 6.13
C VAL A 60 -4.07 7.15 6.86
N ALA A 61 -3.04 6.32 6.74
CA ALA A 61 -1.75 6.55 7.37
C ALA A 61 -0.79 7.32 6.46
N THR A 62 -0.78 6.98 5.16
CA THR A 62 -0.01 7.68 4.14
C THR A 62 -0.76 7.73 2.83
N MET A 63 -0.46 8.73 2.02
CA MET A 63 -1.02 8.86 0.69
C MET A 63 -0.03 9.54 -0.25
N LYS A 64 0.06 9.05 -1.48
CA LYS A 64 0.92 9.59 -2.51
C LYS A 64 0.26 9.49 -3.88
N ARG A 65 0.33 10.56 -4.67
CA ARG A 65 -0.08 10.57 -6.07
C ARG A 65 1.13 10.24 -6.94
N ASN A 66 0.99 9.29 -7.85
CA ASN A 66 2.01 8.92 -8.81
C ASN A 66 1.89 9.79 -10.08
N ASP A 67 3.00 9.89 -10.85
CA ASP A 67 3.05 10.66 -12.10
C ASP A 67 2.02 10.21 -13.13
N GLY A 68 1.51 8.98 -13.06
CA GLY A 68 0.42 8.44 -13.88
C GLY A 68 -1.00 8.81 -13.41
N GLY A 69 -1.15 9.72 -12.44
CA GLY A 69 -2.45 10.18 -11.94
C GLY A 69 -3.15 9.20 -10.97
N LYS A 70 -2.51 8.06 -10.63
CA LYS A 70 -3.04 7.13 -9.63
C LYS A 70 -2.61 7.57 -8.23
N THR A 71 -3.55 7.55 -7.29
CA THR A 71 -3.25 7.73 -5.86
C THR A 71 -3.07 6.37 -5.20
N VAL A 72 -1.99 6.21 -4.47
CA VAL A 72 -1.76 5.04 -3.60
C VAL A 72 -1.76 5.50 -2.16
N ALA A 73 -2.45 4.76 -1.31
CA ALA A 73 -2.53 5.06 0.12
C ALA A 73 -2.35 3.79 0.93
N MET A 74 -1.86 3.94 2.15
CA MET A 74 -1.87 2.90 3.16
C MET A 74 -2.80 3.34 4.28
N GLY A 75 -3.73 2.49 4.64
CA GLY A 75 -4.63 2.67 5.76
C GLY A 75 -4.45 1.59 6.82
N ILE A 76 -5.02 1.84 8.00
CA ILE A 76 -5.05 0.89 9.12
C ILE A 76 -6.51 0.69 9.52
N ASP A 77 -6.93 -0.55 9.69
CA ASP A 77 -8.27 -0.90 10.18
C ASP A 77 -8.34 -0.92 11.73
N ASN A 78 -9.51 -1.18 12.27
CA ASN A 78 -9.74 -1.27 13.71
C ASN A 78 -9.05 -2.46 14.39
N LYS A 79 -8.53 -3.43 13.62
CA LYS A 79 -7.75 -4.58 14.09
C LYS A 79 -6.25 -4.36 13.96
N LYS A 80 -5.82 -3.14 13.59
CA LYS A 80 -4.44 -2.77 13.28
C LYS A 80 -3.86 -3.47 12.03
N ASN A 81 -4.71 -4.02 11.17
CA ASN A 81 -4.24 -4.56 9.91
C ASN A 81 -3.95 -3.43 8.92
N THR A 82 -2.88 -3.58 8.17
CA THR A 82 -2.54 -2.67 7.08
C THR A 82 -3.41 -2.96 5.86
N VAL A 83 -4.01 -1.92 5.28
CA VAL A 83 -4.79 -1.96 4.05
C VAL A 83 -4.13 -1.04 3.03
N TYR A 84 -3.87 -1.57 1.84
CA TYR A 84 -3.30 -0.80 0.73
C TYR A 84 -4.40 -0.39 -0.24
N LEU A 85 -4.54 0.91 -0.45
CA LEU A 85 -5.56 1.50 -1.32
C LEU A 85 -4.90 1.98 -2.61
N THR A 86 -5.48 1.64 -3.75
CA THR A 86 -5.09 2.16 -5.05
C THR A 86 -6.30 2.79 -5.72
N ASP A 87 -6.23 4.08 -5.98
CA ASP A 87 -7.29 4.87 -6.59
C ASP A 87 -6.88 5.37 -7.98
N SER A 88 -7.69 5.05 -8.97
CA SER A 88 -7.55 5.50 -10.36
C SER A 88 -8.64 6.50 -10.79
N SER A 89 -9.49 6.93 -9.86
CA SER A 89 -10.68 7.74 -10.11
C SER A 89 -10.70 9.08 -9.38
N ASN A 90 -9.61 9.41 -8.68
CA ASN A 90 -9.45 10.65 -7.90
C ASN A 90 -10.41 10.77 -6.69
N MET A 91 -10.97 9.67 -6.21
CA MET A 91 -11.87 9.67 -5.05
C MET A 91 -11.15 9.97 -3.74
N LEU A 92 -9.83 9.76 -3.70
CA LEU A 92 -9.00 10.08 -2.54
C LEU A 92 -8.45 11.52 -2.57
N ASP A 93 -8.74 12.33 -3.58
CA ASP A 93 -8.14 13.68 -3.71
C ASP A 93 -8.47 14.64 -2.57
N SER A 94 -9.63 14.46 -1.91
CA SER A 94 -10.06 15.26 -0.76
C SER A 94 -9.65 14.67 0.60
N ILE A 95 -8.98 13.53 0.59
CA ILE A 95 -8.58 12.79 1.78
C ILE A 95 -7.14 13.17 2.16
N SER A 96 -6.86 13.15 3.44
CA SER A 96 -5.53 13.42 4.01
C SER A 96 -5.09 12.32 4.96
N ALA A 97 -3.77 12.24 5.21
CA ALA A 97 -3.26 11.37 6.27
C ALA A 97 -3.87 11.76 7.63
N GLY A 98 -4.31 10.76 8.37
CA GLY A 98 -5.05 10.92 9.63
C GLY A 98 -6.57 10.81 9.47
N ASP A 99 -7.13 11.06 8.29
CA ASP A 99 -8.56 10.93 8.07
C ASP A 99 -9.04 9.49 8.19
N VAL A 100 -10.23 9.31 8.74
CA VAL A 100 -10.95 8.03 8.73
C VAL A 100 -11.90 8.03 7.54
N ILE A 101 -11.80 7.01 6.72
CA ILE A 101 -12.65 6.85 5.54
C ILE A 101 -13.42 5.54 5.57
N GLU A 102 -14.61 5.59 5.01
CA GLU A 102 -15.38 4.43 4.62
C GLU A 102 -15.32 4.29 3.10
N CYS A 103 -14.96 3.11 2.64
CA CYS A 103 -14.81 2.81 1.23
C CYS A 103 -15.64 1.58 0.86
N MET A 104 -16.49 1.70 -0.16
CA MET A 104 -17.05 0.56 -0.90
C MET A 104 -16.17 0.34 -2.13
N PRO A 105 -15.23 -0.61 -2.06
CA PRO A 105 -14.25 -0.78 -3.12
C PRO A 105 -14.82 -1.49 -4.35
N ALA A 106 -14.22 -1.24 -5.51
CA ALA A 106 -14.50 -2.03 -6.71
C ALA A 106 -13.98 -3.47 -6.58
N GLN A 107 -12.85 -3.63 -5.89
CA GLN A 107 -12.23 -4.93 -5.69
C GLN A 107 -11.41 -4.97 -4.40
N VAL A 108 -11.45 -6.12 -3.73
CA VAL A 108 -10.59 -6.43 -2.57
C VAL A 108 -9.85 -7.73 -2.86
N PHE A 109 -8.53 -7.70 -2.70
CA PHE A 109 -7.69 -8.88 -2.77
C PHE A 109 -6.73 -8.91 -1.57
N GLY A 110 -7.03 -9.76 -0.60
CA GLY A 110 -6.31 -9.76 0.68
C GLY A 110 -6.46 -8.41 1.38
N ASN A 111 -5.35 -7.72 1.60
CA ASN A 111 -5.30 -6.38 2.17
C ASN A 111 -5.16 -5.25 1.12
N ALA A 112 -5.24 -5.60 -0.16
CA ALA A 112 -5.21 -4.63 -1.26
C ALA A 112 -6.64 -4.28 -1.71
N VAL A 113 -6.93 -3.00 -1.80
CA VAL A 113 -8.22 -2.40 -2.14
C VAL A 113 -8.06 -1.55 -3.39
N THR A 114 -8.88 -1.82 -4.39
CA THR A 114 -8.94 -1.04 -5.62
C THR A 114 -10.14 -0.12 -5.63
N ILE A 115 -9.89 1.15 -5.85
CA ILE A 115 -10.87 2.23 -5.96
C ILE A 115 -10.89 2.70 -7.42
N ASN A 116 -12.04 2.73 -8.03
CA ASN A 116 -12.29 3.21 -9.38
C ASN A 116 -13.65 3.93 -9.45
N ASN A 117 -14.14 4.26 -10.63
CA ASN A 117 -15.40 4.98 -10.82
C ASN A 117 -16.65 4.25 -10.28
N ASP A 118 -16.56 2.95 -10.01
CA ASP A 118 -17.65 2.14 -9.46
C ASP A 118 -17.58 2.03 -7.93
N SER A 119 -16.54 2.61 -7.33
CA SER A 119 -16.33 2.66 -5.89
C SER A 119 -17.07 3.83 -5.26
N PHE A 120 -17.19 3.79 -3.95
CA PHE A 120 -17.64 4.91 -3.14
C PHE A 120 -16.63 5.14 -2.02
N VAL A 121 -16.24 6.38 -1.79
CA VAL A 121 -15.35 6.78 -0.70
C VAL A 121 -15.92 8.02 -0.03
N ARG A 122 -15.99 7.99 1.29
CA ARG A 122 -16.33 9.17 2.10
C ARG A 122 -15.47 9.27 3.33
N LYS A 123 -15.17 10.48 3.74
CA LYS A 123 -14.65 10.76 5.07
C LYS A 123 -15.76 10.58 6.09
N ILE A 124 -15.45 9.92 7.19
CA ILE A 124 -16.36 9.76 8.33
C ILE A 124 -15.75 10.35 9.59
N ASP A 125 -16.60 10.60 10.59
CA ASP A 125 -16.14 11.09 11.88
C ASP A 125 -15.29 10.04 12.58
N ASP A 126 -14.24 10.49 13.22
CA ASP A 126 -13.34 9.65 14.00
C ASP A 126 -13.97 9.37 15.39
N ASP A 127 -14.52 8.20 15.56
CA ASP A 127 -15.12 7.75 16.82
C ASP A 127 -14.12 7.11 17.80
N GLY A 128 -12.82 7.11 17.43
CA GLY A 128 -11.76 6.49 18.21
C GLY A 128 -11.69 4.97 18.12
N SER A 129 -12.50 4.33 17.29
CA SER A 129 -12.50 2.86 17.11
C SER A 129 -11.27 2.37 16.33
N ILE A 130 -10.66 3.25 15.55
CA ILE A 130 -9.45 2.95 14.76
C ILE A 130 -8.25 3.64 15.40
N PRO A 131 -7.12 2.93 15.62
CA PRO A 131 -5.92 3.51 16.23
C PRO A 131 -5.49 4.81 15.56
N SER A 132 -5.07 5.80 16.34
CA SER A 132 -4.47 7.03 15.82
C SER A 132 -3.10 6.74 15.19
N LEU A 133 -2.58 7.65 14.38
CA LEU A 133 -1.23 7.47 13.81
C LEU A 133 -0.14 7.41 14.89
N SER A 134 -0.36 8.06 16.04
CA SER A 134 0.55 7.98 17.18
C SER A 134 0.54 6.62 17.86
N ASP A 135 -0.61 5.94 17.89
CA ASP A 135 -0.75 4.61 18.49
C ASP A 135 -0.09 3.51 17.65
N LEU A 136 0.26 3.82 16.40
CA LEU A 136 0.95 2.90 15.51
C LEU A 136 2.47 2.93 15.65
N ARG A 137 3.00 3.84 16.46
CA ARG A 137 4.45 3.95 16.65
C ARG A 137 4.99 2.73 17.37
N THR A 138 6.07 2.21 16.80
CA THR A 138 6.82 1.09 17.36
C THR A 138 8.17 1.61 17.82
N LYS A 139 8.60 1.21 19.02
CA LYS A 139 9.94 1.51 19.52
C LYS A 139 10.98 0.75 18.70
N ILE A 140 12.13 1.37 18.45
CA ILE A 140 13.21 0.79 17.65
C ILE A 140 13.64 -0.56 18.22
N SER A 141 13.72 -0.71 19.55
CA SER A 141 14.07 -1.98 20.21
C SER A 141 13.08 -3.12 19.98
N GLU A 142 11.85 -2.82 19.59
CA GLU A 142 10.79 -3.80 19.36
C GLU A 142 10.67 -4.22 17.89
N ILE A 143 11.43 -3.58 17.00
CA ILE A 143 11.38 -3.84 15.56
C ILE A 143 12.01 -5.21 15.25
N LYS A 144 11.23 -6.04 14.58
CA LYS A 144 11.66 -7.36 14.07
C LYS A 144 11.67 -7.33 12.55
N SER A 145 12.49 -8.16 11.93
CA SER A 145 12.53 -8.28 10.47
C SER A 145 11.17 -8.71 9.88
N GLU A 146 10.93 -8.30 8.62
CA GLU A 146 9.82 -8.74 7.77
C GLU A 146 8.43 -8.15 8.07
N ASN A 147 8.34 -7.02 8.78
CA ASN A 147 7.11 -6.31 9.01
C ASN A 147 7.21 -4.83 8.60
N ASN A 148 6.04 -4.17 8.49
CA ASN A 148 5.95 -2.73 8.29
C ASN A 148 5.74 -2.02 9.62
N TYR A 149 6.40 -0.89 9.79
CA TYR A 149 6.41 -0.12 11.03
C TYR A 149 6.16 1.36 10.79
N CYS A 150 5.74 2.02 11.85
CA CYS A 150 5.76 3.47 11.99
C CYS A 150 6.69 3.80 13.14
N VAL A 151 7.66 4.70 12.93
CA VAL A 151 8.65 5.09 13.94
C VAL A 151 8.70 6.59 14.10
N GLU A 152 9.02 7.05 15.29
CA GLU A 152 9.38 8.45 15.55
C GLU A 152 10.77 8.44 16.18
N ALA A 153 11.66 9.24 15.62
CA ALA A 153 13.06 9.21 16.01
C ALA A 153 13.75 10.55 15.74
N ILE A 154 14.88 10.79 16.41
CA ILE A 154 15.78 11.89 16.14
C ILE A 154 16.85 11.45 15.15
N ILE A 155 17.23 12.32 14.22
CA ILE A 155 18.28 12.05 13.25
C ILE A 155 19.65 12.25 13.92
N LEU A 156 20.45 11.21 13.99
CA LEU A 156 21.82 11.25 14.49
C LEU A 156 22.83 11.57 13.39
N LYS A 157 22.65 10.94 12.22
CA LYS A 157 23.47 11.19 11.04
C LYS A 157 22.58 11.62 9.89
N GLU A 158 22.93 12.75 9.27
CA GLU A 158 22.23 13.29 8.10
C GLU A 158 22.12 12.27 6.97
N PRO A 159 21.08 12.38 6.13
CA PRO A 159 20.94 11.52 4.96
C PRO A 159 22.15 11.64 4.03
N GLU A 160 22.79 10.52 3.78
CA GLU A 160 23.88 10.42 2.81
C GLU A 160 23.35 9.79 1.52
N LYS A 161 23.42 10.56 0.44
CA LYS A 161 22.93 10.16 -0.87
C LYS A 161 24.08 9.73 -1.77
N ARG A 162 23.95 8.56 -2.41
CA ARG A 162 24.95 8.05 -3.34
C ARG A 162 24.34 7.21 -4.45
N GLU A 163 25.02 7.14 -5.56
CA GLU A 163 24.69 6.22 -6.65
C GLU A 163 25.31 4.85 -6.40
N VAL A 164 24.54 3.82 -6.68
CA VAL A 164 24.95 2.41 -6.51
C VAL A 164 24.65 1.66 -7.80
N GLN A 165 25.62 0.88 -8.28
CA GLN A 165 25.37 -0.01 -9.41
C GLN A 165 24.76 -1.32 -8.93
N THR A 166 23.66 -1.72 -9.58
CA THR A 166 23.04 -3.02 -9.37
C THR A 166 23.87 -4.14 -10.03
N LYS A 167 23.61 -5.39 -9.68
CA LYS A 167 24.25 -6.55 -10.32
C LYS A 167 23.95 -6.63 -11.83
N THR A 168 22.91 -5.96 -12.30
CA THR A 168 22.53 -5.87 -13.72
C THR A 168 23.14 -4.66 -14.43
N GLY A 169 24.00 -3.87 -13.75
CA GLY A 169 24.64 -2.70 -14.33
C GLY A 169 23.81 -1.41 -14.31
N GLU A 170 22.59 -1.43 -13.74
CA GLU A 170 21.77 -0.23 -13.60
C GLU A 170 22.32 0.63 -12.47
N THR A 171 22.46 1.95 -12.70
CA THR A 171 22.79 2.92 -11.66
C THR A 171 21.51 3.38 -10.97
N ILE A 172 21.41 3.20 -9.67
CA ILE A 172 20.27 3.59 -8.84
C ILE A 172 20.70 4.46 -7.67
N LEU A 173 19.79 5.30 -7.21
CA LEU A 173 20.00 6.17 -6.07
C LEU A 173 19.71 5.44 -4.76
N LEU A 174 20.60 5.60 -3.78
CA LEU A 174 20.43 5.20 -2.39
C LEU A 174 20.62 6.45 -1.52
N SER A 175 19.70 6.65 -0.58
CA SER A 175 19.89 7.58 0.53
C SER A 175 19.71 6.83 1.84
N GLU A 176 20.58 7.07 2.81
CA GLU A 176 20.55 6.40 4.11
C GLU A 176 20.84 7.38 5.23
N MET A 177 20.08 7.26 6.33
CA MET A 177 20.28 8.07 7.54
C MET A 177 20.27 7.20 8.78
N PHE A 178 20.90 7.66 9.84
CA PHE A 178 20.95 6.96 11.12
C PHE A 178 20.12 7.72 12.15
N VAL A 179 19.22 7.03 12.82
CA VAL A 179 18.25 7.62 13.74
C VAL A 179 18.21 6.87 15.07
N GLU A 180 17.71 7.55 16.11
CA GLU A 180 17.48 6.95 17.43
C GLU A 180 16.15 7.38 18.02
N ASP A 181 15.59 6.53 18.87
CA ASP A 181 14.57 6.86 19.86
C ASP A 181 15.08 6.55 21.28
N ASP A 182 14.21 6.63 22.29
CA ASP A 182 14.52 6.33 23.69
C ASP A 182 14.87 4.85 23.92
N SER A 183 14.76 3.99 22.93
CA SER A 183 14.88 2.52 23.04
C SER A 183 16.02 1.92 22.22
N GLY A 184 16.51 2.61 21.20
CA GLY A 184 17.54 2.09 20.32
C GLY A 184 17.86 2.96 19.12
N GLN A 185 18.72 2.44 18.25
CA GLN A 185 19.21 3.11 17.05
C GLN A 185 19.05 2.21 15.83
N ILE A 186 18.74 2.80 14.66
CA ILE A 186 18.51 2.06 13.43
C ILE A 186 18.85 2.87 12.18
N TRP A 187 19.22 2.18 11.11
CA TRP A 187 19.35 2.79 9.80
C TRP A 187 18.03 2.82 9.06
N ILE A 188 17.73 3.95 8.42
CA ILE A 188 16.60 4.11 7.48
C ILE A 188 17.19 4.36 6.10
N LYS A 189 16.75 3.55 5.12
CA LYS A 189 17.27 3.55 3.74
C LYS A 189 16.16 3.74 2.74
N GLY A 190 16.38 4.62 1.78
CA GLY A 190 15.52 4.82 0.61
C GLY A 190 16.25 4.49 -0.67
N TRP A 191 15.68 3.64 -1.51
CA TRP A 191 16.20 3.27 -2.82
C TRP A 191 15.41 3.96 -3.94
N ARG A 192 16.09 4.32 -5.03
CA ARG A 192 15.46 4.90 -6.22
C ARG A 192 14.62 6.14 -5.86
N ASN A 193 13.34 6.15 -6.20
CA ASN A 193 12.43 7.26 -5.91
C ASN A 193 12.19 7.49 -4.41
N GLN A 194 12.35 6.46 -3.57
CA GLN A 194 12.23 6.61 -2.12
C GLN A 194 13.42 7.33 -1.48
N ALA A 195 14.56 7.36 -2.15
CA ALA A 195 15.74 8.10 -1.68
C ALA A 195 15.45 9.61 -1.53
N ILE A 196 14.54 10.15 -2.35
CA ILE A 196 14.16 11.56 -2.35
C ILE A 196 13.37 11.94 -1.07
N LEU A 197 12.70 10.97 -0.42
CA LEU A 197 11.93 11.23 0.81
C LEU A 197 12.82 11.68 1.99
N LEU A 198 14.11 11.47 1.89
CA LEU A 198 15.09 11.87 2.91
C LEU A 198 15.75 13.23 2.61
N ASP A 199 15.41 13.89 1.50
CA ASP A 199 16.01 15.16 1.11
C ASP A 199 15.63 16.28 2.08
N GLY A 200 16.59 17.14 2.39
CA GLY A 200 16.39 18.30 3.25
C GLY A 200 16.18 17.99 4.73
N LEU A 201 16.48 16.77 5.15
CA LEU A 201 16.54 16.39 6.55
C LEU A 201 17.95 16.66 7.12
N SER A 202 18.03 17.04 8.40
CA SER A 202 19.29 17.37 9.07
C SER A 202 19.40 16.68 10.43
N SER A 203 20.64 16.50 10.89
CA SER A 203 20.93 15.97 12.23
C SER A 203 20.28 16.82 13.32
N GLY A 204 19.72 16.16 14.32
CA GLY A 204 19.00 16.79 15.44
C GLY A 204 17.51 17.02 15.19
N GLU A 205 17.01 16.85 13.97
CA GLU A 205 15.59 16.94 13.68
C GLU A 205 14.85 15.68 14.16
N ILE A 206 13.64 15.89 14.69
CA ILE A 206 12.71 14.80 15.05
C ILE A 206 11.83 14.53 13.83
N ILE A 207 11.73 13.27 13.46
CA ILE A 207 10.92 12.83 12.33
C ILE A 207 9.93 11.74 12.72
N SER A 208 8.80 11.71 12.03
CA SER A 208 7.90 10.57 12.01
C SER A 208 8.00 9.89 10.64
N VAL A 209 8.28 8.61 10.64
CA VAL A 209 8.39 7.80 9.42
C VAL A 209 7.33 6.72 9.46
N THR A 210 6.46 6.71 8.48
CA THR A 210 5.32 5.78 8.39
C THR A 210 5.54 4.79 7.25
N ALA A 211 5.04 3.57 7.40
CA ALA A 211 5.07 2.50 6.39
C ALA A 211 6.48 2.10 5.96
N VAL A 212 7.42 1.99 6.89
CA VAL A 212 8.75 1.46 6.63
C VAL A 212 8.78 -0.05 6.80
N ASN A 213 9.48 -0.74 5.92
CA ASN A 213 9.63 -2.19 5.99
C ASN A 213 10.97 -2.55 6.66
N ALA A 214 10.91 -3.40 7.69
CA ALA A 214 12.12 -3.88 8.36
C ALA A 214 12.65 -5.14 7.66
N LYS A 215 13.94 -5.15 7.37
CA LYS A 215 14.65 -6.29 6.75
C LYS A 215 16.01 -6.48 7.39
N ALA A 216 16.54 -7.69 7.28
CA ALA A 216 17.94 -7.94 7.58
C ALA A 216 18.82 -7.16 6.59
N GLY A 217 19.64 -6.27 7.10
CA GLY A 217 20.64 -5.52 6.35
C GLY A 217 21.96 -6.27 6.25
N LEU A 218 23.01 -5.55 5.82
CA LEU A 218 24.36 -6.04 5.85
C LEU A 218 24.76 -6.38 7.29
N GLU A 219 25.51 -7.45 7.51
CA GLU A 219 25.95 -7.92 8.82
C GLU A 219 24.85 -8.47 9.76
N GLY A 220 23.64 -8.77 9.22
CA GLY A 220 22.55 -9.36 10.00
C GLY A 220 21.85 -8.40 10.95
N ARG A 221 22.13 -7.11 10.90
CA ARG A 221 21.42 -6.08 11.65
C ARG A 221 20.07 -5.78 10.98
N THR A 222 19.03 -5.53 11.77
CA THR A 222 17.77 -5.05 11.23
C THR A 222 17.91 -3.62 10.76
N GLU A 223 17.43 -3.33 9.56
CA GLU A 223 17.40 -1.99 8.95
C GLU A 223 15.99 -1.69 8.43
N LEU A 224 15.62 -0.41 8.37
CA LEU A 224 14.35 0.06 7.84
C LEU A 224 14.51 0.54 6.40
N PHE A 225 13.59 0.09 5.55
CA PHE A 225 13.56 0.45 4.14
C PHE A 225 12.29 1.22 3.81
N LEU A 226 12.44 2.38 3.21
CA LEU A 226 11.32 3.14 2.68
C LEU A 226 10.67 2.38 1.52
N THR A 227 9.34 2.38 1.53
CA THR A 227 8.48 1.74 0.53
C THR A 227 7.79 2.80 -0.32
N PRO A 228 7.13 2.44 -1.43
CA PRO A 228 6.29 3.38 -2.18
C PRO A 228 5.18 4.04 -1.34
N PHE A 229 4.80 3.42 -0.22
CA PHE A 229 3.80 3.94 0.72
C PHE A 229 4.39 4.76 1.86
N SER A 230 5.70 4.84 1.97
CA SER A 230 6.34 5.55 3.08
C SER A 230 6.14 7.06 3.00
N ALA A 231 5.94 7.66 4.17
CA ALA A 231 5.99 9.10 4.37
C ALA A 231 7.01 9.43 5.47
N VAL A 232 7.73 10.52 5.28
CA VAL A 232 8.68 11.08 6.25
C VAL A 232 8.24 12.51 6.53
N VAL A 233 7.96 12.82 7.80
CA VAL A 233 7.43 14.11 8.22
C VAL A 233 8.29 14.64 9.37
N LYS A 234 8.79 15.88 9.22
CA LYS A 234 9.44 16.59 10.33
C LYS A 234 8.40 16.92 11.40
N LYS A 235 8.80 16.74 12.64
CA LYS A 235 8.02 17.16 13.81
C LYS A 235 8.53 18.52 14.28
N ASN A 236 7.60 19.44 14.50
CA ASN A 236 7.88 20.75 15.08
C ASN A 236 7.93 20.66 16.61
#